data_0918a871e9691ef2da4a21c3e65d58b0
#
_entry.id   0918a871e9691ef2da4a21c3e65d58b0
#
_cell.length_a   1.000
_cell.length_b   1.000
_cell.length_c   1.000
_cell.angle_alpha   90.00
_cell.angle_beta   90.00
_cell.angle_gamma   90.00
#
_symmetry.space_group_name_H-M   'P 1'
#
loop_
_entity.id
_entity.type
_entity.pdbx_description
1 polymer ?
#
loop_
_entity_poly.entity_id
_entity_poly.type
_entity_poly.pdbx_seq_one_letter_code
_entity_poly.pdbx_strand_id
1 'polypeptide(L)'
;MKKIIITVAGGFIARNILRSGVLDKFLAYGCEVVLVVTPDKLEYYQKEFSGPKVRIVRMPLYPNTFIDRFFAFLARNTMRTESVSMLQKSDYQGRKRPFIFFVKRLLYFLGAFRFFQALVRFGDNCLVRYPVISEFILKEKPDIVFATNVIENMDVVLLREARRLDIAIAGMAKSWDNLTNHGIIRVLPPRLLVHNPFLKMCAMRYHFIPESRIKVVGIPHYDWYVDPEILKSSREEFLRNVGLDPAKKLILIAGIGDFLAPHEWEIAKIINEAIEKEKIKGSVNVLFRPHPNFMANREKIIGMKNIKFDDGVAHYTSAEKGSWEMSKAEIAHLVNSLRYADVVINIASSMTIDAVAFDRPVICAAFDGESKEPYWDSVARFYTDFTHYKLLTETRGFKLAHSSVELIQYINDYLKNPAEDAVERRKIFSEFIWRLDGHSAERLVSAVLGKYEL
;
A
#
# COMPACT_ATOMS: atom_id res chain seq x y z
N MET A 1 7.21 -29.93 -13.15
CA MET A 1 6.37 -29.08 -12.24
C MET A 1 7.32 -28.08 -11.58
N LYS A 2 7.04 -26.77 -11.64
CA LYS A 2 7.92 -25.77 -11.00
C LYS A 2 7.53 -25.59 -9.54
N LYS A 3 8.53 -25.51 -8.67
CA LYS A 3 8.36 -25.21 -7.24
C LYS A 3 8.73 -23.76 -6.96
N ILE A 4 7.83 -23.03 -6.31
CA ILE A 4 7.98 -21.59 -6.11
C ILE A 4 7.90 -21.27 -4.62
N ILE A 5 8.90 -20.55 -4.10
CA ILE A 5 8.80 -19.90 -2.79
C ILE A 5 8.16 -18.53 -2.99
N ILE A 6 7.13 -18.22 -2.18
CA ILE A 6 6.47 -16.92 -2.12
C ILE A 6 6.53 -16.40 -0.69
N THR A 7 7.00 -15.17 -0.50
CA THR A 7 7.05 -14.51 0.82
C THR A 7 5.69 -13.91 1.20
N VAL A 8 5.28 -14.05 2.47
CA VAL A 8 4.04 -13.47 2.99
C VAL A 8 4.29 -12.86 4.36
N ALA A 9 4.64 -11.57 4.37
CA ALA A 9 5.07 -10.85 5.58
C ALA A 9 3.91 -10.22 6.39
N GLY A 10 2.65 -10.56 6.13
CA GLY A 10 1.50 -10.08 6.91
C GLY A 10 0.23 -9.85 6.08
N GLY A 11 -0.82 -9.35 6.74
CA GLY A 11 -2.18 -9.24 6.20
C GLY A 11 -2.30 -8.48 4.87
N PHE A 12 -1.52 -7.42 4.66
CA PHE A 12 -1.50 -6.72 3.35
C PHE A 12 -1.06 -7.63 2.21
N ILE A 13 -0.04 -8.47 2.44
CA ILE A 13 0.43 -9.40 1.40
C ILE A 13 -0.58 -10.52 1.22
N ALA A 14 -1.13 -11.08 2.31
CA ALA A 14 -2.17 -12.09 2.21
C ALA A 14 -3.37 -11.58 1.40
N ARG A 15 -3.87 -10.37 1.71
CA ARG A 15 -4.93 -9.74 0.94
C ARG A 15 -4.55 -9.57 -0.54
N ASN A 16 -3.39 -8.95 -0.80
CA ASN A 16 -3.04 -8.52 -2.16
C ASN A 16 -2.55 -9.65 -3.06
N ILE A 17 -2.06 -10.76 -2.50
CA ILE A 17 -1.46 -11.88 -3.25
C ILE A 17 -2.24 -13.18 -3.05
N LEU A 18 -2.51 -13.60 -1.81
CA LEU A 18 -3.15 -14.90 -1.60
C LEU A 18 -4.63 -14.87 -1.94
N ARG A 19 -5.34 -13.80 -1.56
CA ARG A 19 -6.79 -13.67 -1.79
C ARG A 19 -7.17 -13.03 -3.13
N SER A 20 -6.19 -12.49 -3.87
CA SER A 20 -6.43 -11.84 -5.17
C SER A 20 -6.38 -12.79 -6.38
N GLY A 21 -6.40 -14.11 -6.14
CA GLY A 21 -6.33 -15.11 -7.21
C GLY A 21 -4.91 -15.43 -7.71
N VAL A 22 -3.85 -14.74 -7.22
CA VAL A 22 -2.46 -15.03 -7.61
C VAL A 22 -2.05 -16.45 -7.23
N LEU A 23 -2.41 -16.91 -6.02
CA LEU A 23 -2.14 -18.29 -5.58
C LEU A 23 -2.82 -19.29 -6.51
N ASP A 24 -4.11 -19.10 -6.79
CA ASP A 24 -4.90 -19.97 -7.65
C ASP A 24 -4.32 -20.06 -9.07
N LYS A 25 -3.83 -18.93 -9.60
CA LYS A 25 -3.17 -18.90 -10.92
C LYS A 25 -1.86 -19.68 -10.92
N PHE A 26 -1.01 -19.59 -9.88
CA PHE A 26 0.18 -20.46 -9.79
C PHE A 26 -0.18 -21.94 -9.80
N LEU A 27 -1.22 -22.31 -9.05
CA LEU A 27 -1.70 -23.70 -9.00
C LEU A 27 -2.29 -24.16 -10.34
N ALA A 28 -3.02 -23.29 -11.04
CA ALA A 28 -3.54 -23.56 -12.39
C ALA A 28 -2.43 -23.74 -13.43
N TYR A 29 -1.29 -23.03 -13.28
CA TYR A 29 -0.09 -23.26 -14.10
C TYR A 29 0.68 -24.54 -13.71
N GLY A 30 0.16 -25.32 -12.77
CA GLY A 30 0.78 -26.60 -12.35
C GLY A 30 1.96 -26.44 -11.41
N CYS A 31 2.10 -25.28 -10.73
CA CYS A 31 3.19 -25.05 -9.78
C CYS A 31 2.91 -25.69 -8.41
N GLU A 32 3.99 -26.08 -7.72
CA GLU A 32 3.99 -26.30 -6.28
C GLU A 32 4.41 -25.00 -5.58
N VAL A 33 3.69 -24.60 -4.53
CA VAL A 33 3.91 -23.31 -3.84
C VAL A 33 4.31 -23.55 -2.39
N VAL A 34 5.40 -22.93 -1.98
CA VAL A 34 5.85 -22.85 -0.59
C VAL A 34 5.67 -21.41 -0.12
N LEU A 35 4.67 -21.18 0.74
CA LEU A 35 4.45 -19.88 1.37
C LEU A 35 5.37 -19.76 2.59
N VAL A 36 6.29 -18.80 2.54
CA VAL A 36 7.16 -18.47 3.68
C VAL A 36 6.52 -17.32 4.45
N VAL A 37 6.16 -17.56 5.70
CA VAL A 37 5.35 -16.66 6.51
C VAL A 37 6.06 -16.25 7.81
N THR A 38 5.62 -15.16 8.42
CA THR A 38 6.06 -14.75 9.75
C THR A 38 5.53 -15.73 10.82
N PRO A 39 6.23 -15.88 11.96
CA PRO A 39 5.87 -16.87 12.99
C PRO A 39 4.44 -16.73 13.52
N ASP A 40 4.01 -15.50 13.74
CA ASP A 40 2.68 -15.13 14.27
C ASP A 40 1.50 -15.50 13.37
N LYS A 41 1.76 -15.68 12.07
CA LYS A 41 0.74 -16.00 11.06
C LYS A 41 0.72 -17.48 10.64
N LEU A 42 1.64 -18.29 11.11
CA LEU A 42 1.83 -19.67 10.62
C LEU A 42 0.55 -20.51 10.75
N GLU A 43 0.01 -20.62 11.95
CA GLU A 43 -1.17 -21.48 12.22
C GLU A 43 -2.41 -21.01 11.46
N TYR A 44 -2.63 -19.69 11.43
CA TYR A 44 -3.75 -19.11 10.71
C TYR A 44 -3.65 -19.40 9.20
N TYR A 45 -2.49 -19.17 8.57
CA TYR A 45 -2.34 -19.43 7.14
C TYR A 45 -2.30 -20.93 6.81
N GLN A 46 -1.79 -21.77 7.69
CA GLN A 46 -1.89 -23.23 7.51
C GLN A 46 -3.34 -23.69 7.44
N LYS A 47 -4.21 -23.17 8.30
CA LYS A 47 -5.63 -23.47 8.28
C LYS A 47 -6.34 -22.94 7.02
N GLU A 48 -5.95 -21.75 6.57
CA GLU A 48 -6.66 -21.03 5.52
C GLU A 48 -6.21 -21.41 4.10
N PHE A 49 -4.91 -21.66 3.88
CA PHE A 49 -4.32 -21.77 2.54
C PHE A 49 -3.62 -23.11 2.27
N SER A 50 -3.52 -24.03 3.21
CA SER A 50 -2.90 -25.34 2.95
C SER A 50 -3.67 -26.17 1.94
N GLY A 51 -2.96 -26.88 1.10
CA GLY A 51 -3.54 -27.74 0.07
C GLY A 51 -2.52 -28.72 -0.51
N PRO A 52 -2.94 -29.62 -1.41
CA PRO A 52 -2.07 -30.67 -1.97
C PRO A 52 -0.79 -30.15 -2.63
N LYS A 53 -0.83 -28.92 -3.17
CA LYS A 53 0.30 -28.25 -3.83
C LYS A 53 0.75 -26.98 -3.12
N VAL A 54 0.20 -26.69 -1.91
CA VAL A 54 0.53 -25.50 -1.13
C VAL A 54 1.03 -25.94 0.23
N ARG A 55 2.29 -25.62 0.51
CA ARG A 55 2.90 -25.85 1.81
C ARG A 55 3.25 -24.52 2.46
N ILE A 56 2.94 -24.38 3.73
CA ILE A 56 3.18 -23.16 4.50
C ILE A 56 4.26 -23.44 5.52
N VAL A 57 5.28 -22.63 5.49
CA VAL A 57 6.46 -22.78 6.36
C VAL A 57 6.80 -21.48 7.05
N ARG A 58 7.28 -21.59 8.26
CA ARG A 58 7.81 -20.45 8.99
C ARG A 58 9.12 -19.99 8.38
N MET A 59 9.31 -18.67 8.27
CA MET A 59 10.63 -18.09 7.98
C MET A 59 11.63 -18.54 9.04
N PRO A 60 12.78 -19.14 8.65
CA PRO A 60 13.82 -19.47 9.63
C PRO A 60 14.29 -18.22 10.38
N LEU A 61 14.62 -18.41 11.66
CA LEU A 61 15.20 -17.32 12.45
C LEU A 61 16.61 -17.02 11.96
N TYR A 62 16.87 -15.75 11.69
CA TYR A 62 18.19 -15.27 11.29
C TYR A 62 18.59 -14.05 12.12
N PRO A 63 19.88 -13.89 12.46
CA PRO A 63 20.33 -12.76 13.27
C PRO A 63 20.30 -11.47 12.46
N ASN A 64 19.88 -10.39 13.10
CA ASN A 64 20.02 -9.05 12.51
C ASN A 64 21.45 -8.56 12.74
N THR A 65 22.35 -8.88 11.79
CA THR A 65 23.78 -8.58 11.92
C THR A 65 24.08 -7.08 11.83
N PHE A 66 25.21 -6.66 12.42
CA PHE A 66 25.66 -5.27 12.30
C PHE A 66 25.88 -4.86 10.84
N ILE A 67 26.46 -5.75 10.04
CA ILE A 67 26.74 -5.51 8.61
C ILE A 67 25.43 -5.30 7.84
N ASP A 68 24.40 -6.11 8.10
CA ASP A 68 23.10 -5.95 7.45
C ASP A 68 22.44 -4.63 7.83
N ARG A 69 22.46 -4.27 9.12
CA ARG A 69 21.95 -2.97 9.58
C ARG A 69 22.69 -1.79 8.96
N PHE A 70 24.01 -1.92 8.79
CA PHE A 70 24.83 -0.90 8.13
C PHE A 70 24.39 -0.70 6.67
N PHE A 71 24.26 -1.78 5.89
CA PHE A 71 23.81 -1.66 4.50
C PHE A 71 22.34 -1.24 4.39
N ALA A 72 21.49 -1.65 5.31
CA ALA A 72 20.11 -1.15 5.39
C ALA A 72 20.08 0.37 5.65
N PHE A 73 20.94 0.87 6.54
CA PHE A 73 21.11 2.31 6.79
C PHE A 73 21.60 3.05 5.53
N LEU A 74 22.62 2.52 4.84
CA LEU A 74 23.10 3.10 3.59
C LEU A 74 21.97 3.14 2.55
N ALA A 75 21.31 2.00 2.30
CA ALA A 75 20.24 1.90 1.31
C ALA A 75 19.10 2.88 1.58
N ARG A 76 18.67 2.99 2.85
CA ARG A 76 17.58 3.88 3.27
C ARG A 76 17.91 5.35 3.02
N ASN A 77 19.17 5.76 3.21
CA ASN A 77 19.58 7.15 3.13
C ASN A 77 20.15 7.57 1.77
N THR A 78 20.39 6.61 0.87
CA THR A 78 20.97 6.87 -0.47
C THR A 78 19.92 7.23 -1.52
N MET A 79 18.63 6.91 -1.30
CA MET A 79 17.60 7.24 -2.28
C MET A 79 17.32 8.75 -2.30
N ARG A 80 17.41 9.37 -3.49
CA ARG A 80 17.25 10.81 -3.66
C ARG A 80 15.79 11.15 -4.01
N THR A 81 14.94 11.19 -2.99
CA THR A 81 13.53 11.61 -3.07
C THR A 81 13.21 12.65 -2.00
N GLU A 82 12.18 13.46 -2.21
CA GLU A 82 11.72 14.42 -1.20
C GLU A 82 11.27 13.70 0.08
N SER A 83 10.61 12.54 -0.06
CA SER A 83 10.24 11.70 1.07
C SER A 83 11.43 11.35 1.98
N VAL A 84 12.53 10.88 1.41
CA VAL A 84 13.74 10.55 2.19
C VAL A 84 14.36 11.80 2.79
N SER A 85 14.38 12.92 2.05
CA SER A 85 14.86 14.21 2.58
C SER A 85 14.03 14.68 3.78
N MET A 86 12.71 14.58 3.68
CA MET A 86 11.78 14.93 4.75
C MET A 86 11.98 14.04 5.97
N LEU A 87 12.05 12.72 5.79
CA LEU A 87 12.28 11.77 6.88
C LEU A 87 13.61 12.02 7.61
N GLN A 88 14.68 12.41 6.87
CA GLN A 88 15.95 12.79 7.47
C GLN A 88 15.83 14.07 8.31
N LYS A 89 15.11 15.08 7.82
CA LYS A 89 14.88 16.32 8.55
C LYS A 89 14.01 16.12 9.78
N SER A 90 12.93 15.34 9.65
CA SER A 90 12.05 14.98 10.77
C SER A 90 12.81 14.23 11.87
N ASP A 91 13.64 13.24 11.51
CA ASP A 91 14.49 12.52 12.48
C ASP A 91 15.49 13.47 13.19
N TYR A 92 16.05 14.44 12.46
CA TYR A 92 16.91 15.47 13.06
C TYR A 92 16.14 16.38 14.02
N GLN A 93 14.95 16.82 13.65
CA GLN A 93 14.10 17.65 14.53
C GLN A 93 13.76 16.93 15.85
N GLY A 94 13.45 15.64 15.77
CA GLY A 94 13.13 14.85 16.96
C GLY A 94 14.36 14.50 17.83
N ARG A 95 15.50 14.14 17.20
CA ARG A 95 16.65 13.55 17.93
C ARG A 95 17.84 14.46 18.10
N LYS A 96 17.90 15.57 17.38
CA LYS A 96 18.99 16.59 17.45
C LYS A 96 20.41 16.01 17.33
N ARG A 97 20.63 15.05 16.41
CA ARG A 97 21.93 14.39 16.19
C ARG A 97 22.61 14.95 14.93
N PRO A 98 23.38 16.04 15.02
CA PRO A 98 23.91 16.77 13.84
C PRO A 98 24.87 15.93 13.00
N PHE A 99 25.75 15.14 13.62
CA PHE A 99 26.69 14.28 12.88
C PHE A 99 25.97 13.23 12.05
N ILE A 100 25.00 12.52 12.64
CA ILE A 100 24.22 11.51 11.92
C ILE A 100 23.40 12.16 10.80
N PHE A 101 22.84 13.34 11.05
CA PHE A 101 22.13 14.09 10.01
C PHE A 101 23.06 14.47 8.86
N PHE A 102 24.27 14.97 9.13
CA PHE A 102 25.27 15.27 8.11
C PHE A 102 25.59 14.03 7.26
N VAL A 103 25.88 12.88 7.91
CA VAL A 103 26.12 11.60 7.20
C VAL A 103 24.96 11.23 6.31
N LYS A 104 23.71 11.31 6.82
CA LYS A 104 22.50 11.05 6.01
C LYS A 104 22.39 11.98 4.81
N ARG A 105 22.69 13.28 4.99
CA ARG A 105 22.67 14.26 3.90
C ARG A 105 23.74 14.01 2.85
N LEU A 106 24.94 13.58 3.27
CA LEU A 106 26.00 13.17 2.35
C LEU A 106 25.57 11.94 1.52
N LEU A 107 25.01 10.90 2.18
CA LEU A 107 24.49 9.71 1.49
C LEU A 107 23.38 10.07 0.51
N TYR A 108 22.48 10.96 0.90
CA TYR A 108 21.40 11.46 0.03
C TYR A 108 21.96 12.17 -1.23
N PHE A 109 22.99 13.00 -1.06
CA PHE A 109 23.68 13.67 -2.17
C PHE A 109 24.36 12.64 -3.09
N LEU A 110 25.15 11.73 -2.53
CA LEU A 110 25.83 10.67 -3.29
C LEU A 110 24.86 9.74 -4.01
N GLY A 111 23.66 9.58 -3.48
CA GLY A 111 22.59 8.78 -4.08
C GLY A 111 22.06 9.27 -5.42
N ALA A 112 22.43 10.50 -5.84
CA ALA A 112 22.18 11.00 -7.20
C ALA A 112 22.97 10.23 -8.26
N PHE A 113 24.07 9.59 -7.85
CA PHE A 113 24.99 8.93 -8.77
C PHE A 113 24.68 7.42 -8.84
N ARG A 114 24.37 6.94 -10.05
CA ARG A 114 24.12 5.51 -10.33
C ARG A 114 25.23 4.61 -9.81
N PHE A 115 26.48 5.05 -9.97
CA PHE A 115 27.66 4.32 -9.51
C PHE A 115 27.62 4.11 -7.99
N PHE A 116 27.28 5.11 -7.21
CA PHE A 116 27.25 5.00 -5.75
C PHE A 116 26.17 4.02 -5.27
N GLN A 117 24.98 4.05 -5.87
CA GLN A 117 23.94 3.06 -5.58
C GLN A 117 24.38 1.63 -5.95
N ALA A 118 25.10 1.50 -7.08
CA ALA A 118 25.64 0.21 -7.49
C ALA A 118 26.69 -0.32 -6.51
N LEU A 119 27.57 0.55 -6.00
CA LEU A 119 28.56 0.22 -4.99
C LEU A 119 27.92 -0.24 -3.66
N VAL A 120 26.89 0.48 -3.19
CA VAL A 120 26.14 0.09 -1.98
C VAL A 120 25.52 -1.31 -2.17
N ARG A 121 24.87 -1.57 -3.31
CA ARG A 121 24.30 -2.89 -3.61
C ARG A 121 25.34 -3.99 -3.73
N PHE A 122 26.48 -3.69 -4.37
CA PHE A 122 27.57 -4.64 -4.51
C PHE A 122 28.11 -5.05 -3.15
N GLY A 123 28.49 -4.09 -2.30
CA GLY A 123 28.97 -4.35 -0.95
C GLY A 123 27.94 -5.12 -0.10
N ASP A 124 26.67 -4.73 -0.15
CA ASP A 124 25.58 -5.41 0.55
C ASP A 124 25.45 -6.89 0.13
N ASN A 125 25.45 -7.14 -1.18
CA ASN A 125 25.29 -8.50 -1.69
C ASN A 125 26.56 -9.38 -1.49
N CYS A 126 27.75 -8.79 -1.37
CA CYS A 126 28.98 -9.53 -1.11
C CYS A 126 29.17 -9.84 0.38
N LEU A 127 28.90 -8.88 1.25
CA LEU A 127 29.31 -8.93 2.68
C LEU A 127 28.19 -9.47 3.61
N VAL A 128 26.92 -9.21 3.28
CA VAL A 128 25.81 -9.71 4.12
C VAL A 128 25.48 -11.14 3.72
N ARG A 129 25.52 -12.08 4.67
CA ARG A 129 25.27 -13.51 4.45
C ARG A 129 24.42 -14.11 5.56
N TYR A 130 23.55 -15.05 5.14
CA TYR A 130 22.64 -15.77 6.04
C TYR A 130 22.66 -17.27 5.74
N PRO A 131 23.67 -18.03 6.23
CA PRO A 131 23.82 -19.48 5.94
C PRO A 131 22.55 -20.28 6.23
N VAL A 132 21.85 -19.98 7.34
CA VAL A 132 20.60 -20.66 7.73
C VAL A 132 19.51 -20.50 6.65
N ILE A 133 19.48 -19.38 5.93
CA ILE A 133 18.54 -19.16 4.83
C ILE A 133 18.98 -19.90 3.58
N SER A 134 20.30 -19.94 3.30
CA SER A 134 20.83 -20.77 2.21
C SER A 134 20.50 -22.24 2.43
N GLU A 135 20.68 -22.78 3.64
CA GLU A 135 20.33 -24.16 3.98
C GLU A 135 18.81 -24.42 3.82
N PHE A 136 17.98 -23.47 4.25
CA PHE A 136 16.54 -23.54 4.06
C PHE A 136 16.17 -23.62 2.56
N ILE A 137 16.75 -22.75 1.73
CA ILE A 137 16.49 -22.72 0.28
C ILE A 137 16.98 -24.03 -0.37
N LEU A 138 18.16 -24.54 -0.01
CA LEU A 138 18.70 -25.82 -0.51
C LEU A 138 17.83 -27.01 -0.11
N LYS A 139 17.25 -26.99 1.09
CA LYS A 139 16.32 -28.02 1.56
C LYS A 139 15.01 -27.97 0.77
N GLU A 140 14.48 -26.78 0.51
CA GLU A 140 13.23 -26.59 -0.21
C GLU A 140 13.37 -26.87 -1.72
N LYS A 141 14.54 -26.67 -2.30
CA LYS A 141 14.85 -26.84 -3.72
C LYS A 141 13.84 -26.13 -4.65
N PRO A 142 13.62 -24.82 -4.49
CA PRO A 142 12.72 -24.09 -5.36
C PRO A 142 13.35 -23.84 -6.74
N ASP A 143 12.53 -23.78 -7.78
CA ASP A 143 12.93 -23.29 -9.09
C ASP A 143 12.97 -21.76 -9.12
N ILE A 144 12.09 -21.10 -8.34
CA ILE A 144 11.95 -19.64 -8.30
C ILE A 144 11.69 -19.20 -6.87
N VAL A 145 12.33 -18.10 -6.45
CA VAL A 145 11.96 -17.33 -5.26
C VAL A 145 11.28 -16.05 -5.70
N PHE A 146 10.02 -15.90 -5.36
CA PHE A 146 9.23 -14.69 -5.61
C PHE A 146 9.06 -13.89 -4.33
N ALA A 147 9.70 -12.73 -4.28
CA ALA A 147 9.58 -11.75 -3.21
C ALA A 147 8.41 -10.81 -3.47
N THR A 148 7.43 -10.80 -2.58
CA THR A 148 6.22 -9.97 -2.72
C THR A 148 6.43 -8.51 -2.34
N ASN A 149 7.56 -8.20 -1.68
CA ASN A 149 7.97 -6.84 -1.38
C ASN A 149 9.50 -6.70 -1.36
N VAL A 150 10.09 -6.25 -2.46
CA VAL A 150 11.56 -6.10 -2.62
C VAL A 150 12.27 -5.18 -1.61
N ILE A 151 11.50 -4.51 -0.75
CA ILE A 151 12.00 -3.61 0.30
C ILE A 151 11.99 -4.28 1.68
N GLU A 152 11.10 -5.25 1.90
CA GLU A 152 10.94 -5.92 3.19
C GLU A 152 12.15 -6.79 3.53
N ASN A 153 12.59 -6.77 4.80
CA ASN A 153 13.83 -7.46 5.17
C ASN A 153 13.79 -8.97 4.91
N MET A 154 12.67 -9.62 5.19
CA MET A 154 12.45 -11.04 4.90
C MET A 154 12.67 -11.37 3.41
N ASP A 155 12.10 -10.54 2.54
CA ASP A 155 12.22 -10.67 1.09
C ASP A 155 13.65 -10.43 0.60
N VAL A 156 14.31 -9.39 1.12
CA VAL A 156 15.69 -9.03 0.77
C VAL A 156 16.65 -10.17 1.11
N VAL A 157 16.48 -10.78 2.28
CA VAL A 157 17.32 -11.90 2.74
C VAL A 157 17.14 -13.13 1.85
N LEU A 158 15.90 -13.50 1.55
CA LEU A 158 15.60 -14.64 0.67
C LEU A 158 16.10 -14.41 -0.77
N LEU A 159 15.87 -13.22 -1.34
CA LEU A 159 16.37 -12.90 -2.68
C LEU A 159 17.90 -12.94 -2.76
N ARG A 160 18.59 -12.47 -1.72
CA ARG A 160 20.06 -12.46 -1.67
C ARG A 160 20.62 -13.86 -1.67
N GLU A 161 20.13 -14.73 -0.78
CA GLU A 161 20.64 -16.09 -0.65
C GLU A 161 20.23 -16.95 -1.85
N ALA A 162 19.02 -16.79 -2.40
CA ALA A 162 18.60 -17.46 -3.62
C ALA A 162 19.50 -17.11 -4.82
N ARG A 163 19.85 -15.82 -4.96
CA ARG A 163 20.80 -15.38 -6.02
C ARG A 163 22.17 -16.03 -5.87
N ARG A 164 22.70 -16.19 -4.64
CA ARG A 164 23.98 -16.85 -4.39
C ARG A 164 23.98 -18.32 -4.76
N LEU A 165 22.83 -18.95 -4.63
CA LEU A 165 22.61 -20.35 -4.99
C LEU A 165 22.24 -20.54 -6.46
N ASP A 166 22.33 -19.48 -7.26
CA ASP A 166 21.96 -19.45 -8.69
C ASP A 166 20.50 -19.86 -8.95
N ILE A 167 19.63 -19.62 -8.00
CA ILE A 167 18.18 -19.87 -8.10
C ILE A 167 17.53 -18.64 -8.72
N ALA A 168 16.59 -18.86 -9.64
CA ALA A 168 15.86 -17.77 -10.28
C ALA A 168 15.08 -16.95 -9.27
N ILE A 169 15.15 -15.62 -9.38
CA ILE A 169 14.45 -14.69 -8.50
C ILE A 169 13.57 -13.72 -9.27
N ALA A 170 12.40 -13.41 -8.71
CA ALA A 170 11.52 -12.34 -9.13
C ALA A 170 11.11 -11.53 -7.91
N GLY A 171 10.80 -10.27 -8.09
CA GLY A 171 10.38 -9.42 -6.96
C GLY A 171 9.39 -8.36 -7.37
N MET A 172 8.52 -7.97 -6.45
CA MET A 172 7.46 -6.99 -6.65
C MET A 172 7.59 -5.81 -5.70
N ALA A 173 7.20 -4.63 -6.15
CA ALA A 173 6.91 -3.50 -5.28
C ALA A 173 5.48 -3.65 -4.76
N LYS A 174 5.32 -3.85 -3.43
CA LYS A 174 4.04 -4.14 -2.76
C LYS A 174 3.02 -3.01 -2.87
N SER A 175 3.47 -1.77 -2.79
CA SER A 175 2.63 -0.58 -2.66
C SER A 175 3.19 0.57 -3.48
N TRP A 176 2.34 1.52 -3.84
CA TRP A 176 2.65 2.69 -4.67
C TRP A 176 3.70 3.63 -4.07
N ASP A 177 3.88 3.61 -2.75
CA ASP A 177 4.85 4.43 -2.02
C ASP A 177 6.24 3.78 -1.87
N ASN A 178 6.35 2.46 -2.06
CA ASN A 178 7.55 1.70 -1.73
C ASN A 178 8.81 2.19 -2.44
N LEU A 179 8.69 2.61 -3.68
CA LEU A 179 9.85 3.02 -4.49
C LEU A 179 10.21 4.50 -4.32
N THR A 180 9.60 5.21 -3.35
CA THR A 180 9.84 6.64 -3.10
C THR A 180 10.26 6.99 -1.68
N ASN A 181 10.02 6.13 -0.67
CA ASN A 181 10.23 6.48 0.75
C ASN A 181 10.98 5.45 1.60
N HIS A 182 11.20 4.22 1.11
CA HIS A 182 11.83 3.14 1.89
C HIS A 182 13.33 2.91 1.62
N GLY A 183 13.95 3.73 0.76
CA GLY A 183 15.34 3.57 0.34
C GLY A 183 15.47 2.78 -0.96
N ILE A 184 16.71 2.61 -1.43
CA ILE A 184 16.96 1.88 -2.67
C ILE A 184 16.73 0.37 -2.50
N ILE A 185 16.24 -0.29 -3.53
CA ILE A 185 16.15 -1.75 -3.57
C ILE A 185 17.56 -2.34 -3.42
N ARG A 186 17.77 -3.15 -2.38
CA ARG A 186 19.06 -3.72 -2.01
C ARG A 186 19.48 -4.88 -2.91
N VAL A 187 18.54 -5.75 -3.24
CA VAL A 187 18.74 -6.88 -4.14
C VAL A 187 17.89 -6.71 -5.38
N LEU A 188 18.50 -6.31 -6.50
CA LEU A 188 17.78 -6.08 -7.76
C LEU A 188 17.42 -7.40 -8.43
N PRO A 189 16.15 -7.81 -8.50
CA PRO A 189 15.79 -9.01 -9.24
C PRO A 189 15.99 -8.78 -10.76
N PRO A 190 16.27 -9.82 -11.53
CA PRO A 190 16.28 -9.74 -13.00
C PRO A 190 14.92 -9.28 -13.55
N ARG A 191 13.84 -9.60 -12.85
CA ARG A 191 12.47 -9.16 -13.15
C ARG A 191 11.90 -8.44 -11.93
N LEU A 192 11.74 -7.13 -12.05
CA LEU A 192 11.00 -6.31 -11.09
C LEU A 192 9.57 -6.13 -11.58
N LEU A 193 8.61 -6.59 -10.80
CA LEU A 193 7.19 -6.45 -11.08
C LEU A 193 6.66 -5.19 -10.40
N VAL A 194 5.95 -4.37 -11.13
CA VAL A 194 5.35 -3.13 -10.63
C VAL A 194 3.89 -3.04 -11.04
N HIS A 195 3.10 -2.37 -10.24
CA HIS A 195 1.66 -2.27 -10.45
C HIS A 195 1.30 -1.46 -11.70
N ASN A 196 2.03 -0.37 -11.99
CA ASN A 196 1.57 0.67 -12.89
C ASN A 196 2.75 1.48 -13.48
N PRO A 197 2.49 2.35 -14.48
CA PRO A 197 3.48 3.23 -15.08
C PRO A 197 4.20 4.15 -14.08
N PHE A 198 3.50 4.64 -13.06
CA PHE A 198 4.09 5.46 -12.02
C PHE A 198 5.23 4.73 -11.28
N LEU A 199 4.99 3.49 -10.82
CA LEU A 199 6.03 2.69 -10.17
C LEU A 199 7.16 2.30 -11.13
N LYS A 200 6.86 2.08 -12.42
CA LYS A 200 7.89 1.88 -13.45
C LYS A 200 8.79 3.11 -13.55
N MET A 201 8.22 4.30 -13.63
CA MET A 201 8.96 5.57 -13.64
C MET A 201 9.81 5.72 -12.36
N CYS A 202 9.24 5.43 -11.17
CA CYS A 202 9.98 5.49 -9.91
C CYS A 202 11.17 4.52 -9.88
N ALA A 203 10.99 3.28 -10.37
CA ALA A 203 12.06 2.27 -10.45
C ALA A 203 13.22 2.73 -11.36
N MET A 204 12.91 3.32 -12.50
CA MET A 204 13.90 3.85 -13.42
C MET A 204 14.60 5.08 -12.84
N ARG A 205 13.85 6.05 -12.33
CA ARG A 205 14.34 7.36 -11.90
C ARG A 205 15.14 7.31 -10.59
N TYR A 206 14.61 6.61 -9.57
CA TYR A 206 15.18 6.65 -8.21
C TYR A 206 16.06 5.45 -7.87
N HIS A 207 15.85 4.31 -8.55
CA HIS A 207 16.62 3.08 -8.31
C HIS A 207 17.57 2.74 -9.45
N PHE A 208 17.54 3.50 -10.56
CA PHE A 208 18.35 3.28 -11.77
C PHE A 208 18.22 1.87 -12.37
N ILE A 209 17.00 1.32 -12.34
CA ILE A 209 16.71 0.00 -12.90
C ILE A 209 16.42 0.17 -14.39
N PRO A 210 17.08 -0.60 -15.27
CA PRO A 210 16.79 -0.56 -16.70
C PRO A 210 15.36 -1.00 -17.01
N GLU A 211 14.72 -0.33 -17.96
CA GLU A 211 13.35 -0.61 -18.37
C GLU A 211 13.11 -2.09 -18.71
N SER A 212 14.08 -2.73 -19.38
CA SER A 212 14.03 -4.15 -19.77
C SER A 212 13.82 -5.13 -18.61
N ARG A 213 14.18 -4.72 -17.38
CA ARG A 213 13.97 -5.51 -16.16
C ARG A 213 12.65 -5.26 -15.46
N ILE A 214 11.86 -4.27 -15.90
CA ILE A 214 10.62 -3.85 -15.24
C ILE A 214 9.43 -4.38 -16.04
N LYS A 215 8.51 -5.06 -15.35
CA LYS A 215 7.25 -5.52 -15.93
C LYS A 215 6.07 -4.88 -15.20
N VAL A 216 5.23 -4.15 -15.93
CA VAL A 216 3.98 -3.61 -15.40
C VAL A 216 2.94 -4.71 -15.45
N VAL A 217 2.40 -5.11 -14.29
CA VAL A 217 1.48 -6.26 -14.21
C VAL A 217 0.05 -5.88 -13.77
N GLY A 218 -0.17 -4.65 -13.35
CA GLY A 218 -1.41 -4.21 -12.71
C GLY A 218 -1.39 -4.42 -11.20
N ILE A 219 -2.49 -4.13 -10.56
CA ILE A 219 -2.68 -4.26 -9.11
C ILE A 219 -3.50 -5.51 -8.85
N PRO A 220 -2.93 -6.64 -8.37
CA PRO A 220 -3.65 -7.91 -8.30
C PRO A 220 -4.97 -7.85 -7.52
N HIS A 221 -5.00 -7.14 -6.40
CA HIS A 221 -6.22 -7.02 -5.60
C HIS A 221 -7.28 -6.08 -6.21
N TYR A 222 -6.96 -5.34 -7.28
CA TYR A 222 -7.97 -4.59 -8.04
C TYR A 222 -8.75 -5.47 -9.02
N ASP A 223 -8.32 -6.72 -9.23
CA ASP A 223 -9.12 -7.69 -9.99
C ASP A 223 -10.50 -7.91 -9.31
N TRP A 224 -10.61 -7.70 -7.98
CA TRP A 224 -11.88 -7.70 -7.25
C TRP A 224 -12.82 -6.55 -7.65
N TYR A 225 -12.29 -5.43 -8.12
CA TYR A 225 -13.08 -4.24 -8.47
C TYR A 225 -13.90 -4.45 -9.74
N VAL A 226 -13.60 -5.49 -10.48
CA VAL A 226 -14.35 -5.95 -11.66
C VAL A 226 -14.89 -7.38 -11.52
N ASP A 227 -14.76 -8.00 -10.34
CA ASP A 227 -15.29 -9.34 -10.06
C ASP A 227 -16.83 -9.32 -10.06
N PRO A 228 -17.51 -10.04 -11.00
CA PRO A 228 -18.95 -10.07 -11.06
C PRO A 228 -19.63 -10.53 -9.76
N GLU A 229 -19.00 -11.43 -9.01
CA GLU A 229 -19.57 -11.94 -7.76
C GLU A 229 -19.60 -10.84 -6.67
N ILE A 230 -18.59 -10.01 -6.60
CA ILE A 230 -18.52 -8.87 -5.67
C ILE A 230 -19.47 -7.76 -6.12
N LEU A 231 -19.61 -7.56 -7.43
CA LEU A 231 -20.41 -6.50 -8.01
C LEU A 231 -21.91 -6.82 -8.08
N LYS A 232 -22.35 -7.99 -7.66
CA LYS A 232 -23.79 -8.39 -7.64
C LYS A 232 -24.64 -7.52 -6.70
N SER A 233 -24.07 -7.10 -5.56
CA SER A 233 -24.82 -6.31 -4.57
C SER A 233 -25.27 -4.98 -5.17
N SER A 234 -26.54 -4.64 -4.98
CA SER A 234 -27.06 -3.32 -5.36
C SER A 234 -26.66 -2.24 -4.36
N ARG A 235 -26.78 -0.98 -4.76
CA ARG A 235 -26.52 0.16 -3.85
C ARG A 235 -27.47 0.14 -2.66
N GLU A 236 -28.74 -0.13 -2.91
CA GLU A 236 -29.78 -0.19 -1.85
C GLU A 236 -29.48 -1.30 -0.85
N GLU A 237 -29.13 -2.48 -1.35
CA GLU A 237 -28.77 -3.62 -0.51
C GLU A 237 -27.57 -3.31 0.37
N PHE A 238 -26.50 -2.79 -0.22
CA PHE A 238 -25.30 -2.40 0.52
C PHE A 238 -25.60 -1.38 1.61
N LEU A 239 -26.30 -0.29 1.27
CA LEU A 239 -26.60 0.78 2.23
C LEU A 239 -27.50 0.29 3.37
N ARG A 240 -28.52 -0.56 3.10
CA ARG A 240 -29.32 -1.18 4.15
C ARG A 240 -28.51 -2.09 5.06
N ASN A 241 -27.60 -2.89 4.50
CA ASN A 241 -26.75 -3.80 5.28
C ASN A 241 -25.81 -3.06 6.23
N VAL A 242 -25.35 -1.87 5.87
CA VAL A 242 -24.53 -1.02 6.77
C VAL A 242 -25.38 -0.09 7.66
N GLY A 243 -26.73 -0.19 7.59
CA GLY A 243 -27.66 0.60 8.40
C GLY A 243 -27.77 2.06 7.97
N LEU A 244 -27.66 2.31 6.65
CA LEU A 244 -27.76 3.62 6.03
C LEU A 244 -29.01 3.73 5.16
N ASP A 245 -29.50 4.94 4.94
CA ASP A 245 -30.68 5.22 4.13
C ASP A 245 -30.33 5.15 2.62
N PRO A 246 -30.93 4.23 1.84
CA PRO A 246 -30.64 4.10 0.41
C PRO A 246 -30.97 5.34 -0.44
N ALA A 247 -31.89 6.18 0.01
CA ALA A 247 -32.31 7.37 -0.73
C ALA A 247 -31.31 8.54 -0.61
N LYS A 248 -30.37 8.47 0.35
CA LYS A 248 -29.40 9.52 0.60
C LYS A 248 -28.08 9.29 -0.17
N LYS A 249 -27.39 10.39 -0.50
CA LYS A 249 -26.01 10.32 -1.02
C LYS A 249 -25.04 9.84 0.06
N LEU A 250 -23.99 9.14 -0.34
CA LEU A 250 -22.99 8.56 0.56
C LEU A 250 -21.68 9.35 0.52
N ILE A 251 -21.30 9.91 1.66
CA ILE A 251 -19.95 10.42 1.92
C ILE A 251 -19.18 9.32 2.65
N LEU A 252 -18.09 8.84 2.08
CA LEU A 252 -17.18 7.87 2.70
C LEU A 252 -15.97 8.59 3.26
N ILE A 253 -15.77 8.56 4.57
CA ILE A 253 -14.53 9.01 5.22
C ILE A 253 -13.64 7.78 5.41
N ALA A 254 -12.50 7.76 4.73
CA ALA A 254 -11.52 6.69 4.87
C ALA A 254 -10.37 7.12 5.78
N GLY A 255 -10.39 6.64 7.02
CA GLY A 255 -9.39 6.95 8.04
C GLY A 255 -8.01 6.39 7.70
N ILE A 256 -6.97 7.06 8.19
CA ILE A 256 -5.57 6.65 8.10
C ILE A 256 -5.04 6.13 9.45
N GLY A 257 -5.75 6.44 10.54
CA GLY A 257 -5.47 6.03 11.91
C GLY A 257 -4.61 6.99 12.72
N ASP A 258 -4.78 6.93 14.03
CA ASP A 258 -4.22 7.87 15.01
C ASP A 258 -2.70 7.99 14.97
N PHE A 259 -2.00 6.95 14.54
CA PHE A 259 -0.53 6.97 14.43
C PHE A 259 -0.02 7.98 13.39
N LEU A 260 -0.74 8.16 12.28
CA LEU A 260 -0.36 9.05 11.20
C LEU A 260 -1.11 10.38 11.23
N ALA A 261 -2.35 10.38 11.72
CA ALA A 261 -3.22 11.54 11.85
C ALA A 261 -3.99 11.50 13.17
N PRO A 262 -3.38 11.92 14.29
CA PRO A 262 -4.00 11.85 15.64
C PRO A 262 -5.35 12.59 15.74
N HIS A 263 -5.58 13.55 14.85
CA HIS A 263 -6.76 14.41 14.79
C HIS A 263 -7.73 14.05 13.65
N GLU A 264 -7.61 12.87 13.01
CA GLU A 264 -8.51 12.50 11.89
C GLU A 264 -10.00 12.49 12.30
N TRP A 265 -10.31 12.21 13.56
CA TRP A 265 -11.66 12.25 14.12
C TRP A 265 -12.28 13.67 14.05
N GLU A 266 -11.47 14.74 14.04
CA GLU A 266 -11.94 16.12 13.92
C GLU A 266 -12.48 16.40 12.51
N ILE A 267 -11.99 15.72 11.49
CA ILE A 267 -12.56 15.80 10.13
C ILE A 267 -14.01 15.26 10.14
N ALA A 268 -14.25 14.13 10.82
CA ALA A 268 -15.60 13.60 11.00
C ALA A 268 -16.47 14.56 11.82
N LYS A 269 -15.94 15.17 12.89
CA LYS A 269 -16.63 16.18 13.72
C LYS A 269 -17.06 17.39 12.88
N ILE A 270 -16.15 17.95 12.09
CA ILE A 270 -16.42 19.08 11.19
C ILE A 270 -17.58 18.76 10.24
N ILE A 271 -17.59 17.57 9.66
CA ILE A 271 -18.66 17.12 8.75
C ILE A 271 -19.98 16.93 9.51
N ASN A 272 -19.94 16.30 10.70
CA ASN A 272 -21.12 16.12 11.55
C ASN A 272 -21.78 17.48 11.89
N GLU A 273 -20.97 18.43 12.35
CA GLU A 273 -21.46 19.79 12.67
C GLU A 273 -21.95 20.55 11.41
N ALA A 274 -21.31 20.34 10.27
CA ALA A 274 -21.74 20.98 9.02
C ALA A 274 -23.09 20.45 8.54
N ILE A 275 -23.41 19.18 8.80
CA ILE A 275 -24.75 18.61 8.54
C ILE A 275 -25.77 19.20 9.52
N GLU A 276 -25.47 19.25 10.82
CA GLU A 276 -26.37 19.81 11.85
C GLU A 276 -26.69 21.30 11.61
N LYS A 277 -25.71 22.04 11.08
CA LYS A 277 -25.83 23.47 10.74
C LYS A 277 -26.31 23.70 9.29
N GLU A 278 -26.77 22.67 8.59
CA GLU A 278 -27.27 22.71 7.20
C GLU A 278 -26.28 23.33 6.18
N LYS A 279 -24.97 23.29 6.50
CA LYS A 279 -23.91 23.78 5.61
C LYS A 279 -23.59 22.79 4.50
N ILE A 280 -23.78 21.48 4.72
CA ILE A 280 -23.76 20.44 3.68
C ILE A 280 -25.18 20.36 3.11
N LYS A 281 -25.28 20.61 1.79
CA LYS A 281 -26.58 20.70 1.09
C LYS A 281 -27.09 19.31 0.70
N GLY A 282 -28.39 19.10 0.91
CA GLY A 282 -29.05 17.85 0.59
C GLY A 282 -28.97 16.81 1.72
N SER A 283 -29.61 15.67 1.47
CA SER A 283 -29.67 14.59 2.46
C SER A 283 -28.52 13.61 2.22
N VAL A 284 -27.66 13.44 3.20
CA VAL A 284 -26.46 12.60 3.10
C VAL A 284 -26.39 11.55 4.20
N ASN A 285 -25.79 10.43 3.87
CA ASN A 285 -25.21 9.46 4.80
C ASN A 285 -23.72 9.72 4.92
N VAL A 286 -23.14 9.52 6.10
CA VAL A 286 -21.68 9.54 6.27
C VAL A 286 -21.24 8.22 6.89
N LEU A 287 -20.36 7.52 6.21
CA LEU A 287 -19.74 6.27 6.67
C LEU A 287 -18.27 6.55 6.99
N PHE A 288 -17.87 6.37 8.25
CA PHE A 288 -16.46 6.45 8.65
C PHE A 288 -15.85 5.06 8.66
N ARG A 289 -14.95 4.80 7.72
CA ARG A 289 -14.21 3.55 7.59
C ARG A 289 -12.83 3.69 8.23
N PRO A 290 -12.56 3.06 9.39
CA PRO A 290 -11.25 3.11 10.03
C PRO A 290 -10.20 2.35 9.22
N HIS A 291 -8.92 2.70 9.44
CA HIS A 291 -7.81 1.94 8.87
C HIS A 291 -7.66 0.58 9.56
N PRO A 292 -7.52 -0.54 8.84
CA PRO A 292 -7.50 -1.88 9.45
C PRO A 292 -6.31 -2.13 10.37
N ASN A 293 -5.17 -1.46 10.15
CA ASN A 293 -3.94 -1.68 10.92
C ASN A 293 -3.68 -0.63 12.01
N PHE A 294 -4.34 0.53 11.94
CA PHE A 294 -4.17 1.62 12.89
C PHE A 294 -5.53 1.98 13.46
N MET A 295 -5.62 1.98 14.79
CA MET A 295 -6.89 2.28 15.46
C MET A 295 -7.27 3.74 15.18
N ALA A 296 -8.52 3.96 14.81
CA ALA A 296 -9.13 5.27 14.87
C ALA A 296 -9.61 5.54 16.30
N ASN A 297 -9.74 6.81 16.66
CA ASN A 297 -10.32 7.21 17.95
C ASN A 297 -11.84 6.98 17.94
N ARG A 298 -12.22 5.68 18.05
CA ARG A 298 -13.61 5.21 17.91
C ARG A 298 -14.58 5.93 18.85
N GLU A 299 -14.19 6.11 20.10
CA GLU A 299 -15.06 6.72 21.14
C GLU A 299 -15.47 8.14 20.76
N LYS A 300 -14.58 8.91 20.15
CA LYS A 300 -14.87 10.27 19.69
C LYS A 300 -15.81 10.31 18.47
N ILE A 301 -15.83 9.25 17.66
CA ILE A 301 -16.61 9.20 16.42
C ILE A 301 -18.01 8.62 16.65
N ILE A 302 -18.14 7.56 17.45
CA ILE A 302 -19.42 6.86 17.70
C ILE A 302 -20.49 7.79 18.30
N GLY A 303 -20.10 8.82 19.06
CA GLY A 303 -21.03 9.79 19.64
C GLY A 303 -21.63 10.80 18.65
N MET A 304 -21.16 10.82 17.40
CA MET A 304 -21.61 11.77 16.38
C MET A 304 -22.90 11.30 15.70
N LYS A 305 -23.96 12.09 15.77
CA LYS A 305 -25.33 11.74 15.33
C LYS A 305 -25.40 11.37 13.84
N ASN A 306 -24.64 12.05 13.00
CA ASN A 306 -24.71 11.91 11.54
C ASN A 306 -23.60 11.01 10.97
N ILE A 307 -22.73 10.44 11.82
CA ILE A 307 -21.61 9.60 11.38
C ILE A 307 -21.88 8.15 11.78
N LYS A 308 -21.93 7.27 10.79
CA LYS A 308 -21.94 5.83 11.02
C LYS A 308 -20.51 5.33 11.02
N PHE A 309 -20.09 4.71 12.13
CA PHE A 309 -18.80 4.02 12.19
C PHE A 309 -18.91 2.66 11.51
N ASP A 310 -17.94 2.33 10.64
CA ASP A 310 -17.88 1.07 9.89
C ASP A 310 -17.11 0.01 10.69
N ASP A 311 -17.84 -0.94 11.27
CA ASP A 311 -17.26 -2.06 12.02
C ASP A 311 -16.86 -3.24 11.13
N GLY A 312 -17.26 -3.25 9.86
CA GLY A 312 -17.06 -4.35 8.91
C GLY A 312 -15.75 -4.29 8.10
N VAL A 313 -14.69 -3.67 8.65
CA VAL A 313 -13.47 -3.36 7.87
C VAL A 313 -12.53 -4.55 7.73
N ALA A 314 -12.30 -5.29 8.82
CA ALA A 314 -11.39 -6.41 8.91
C ALA A 314 -11.60 -7.15 10.25
N HIS A 315 -11.11 -8.38 10.34
CA HIS A 315 -11.04 -9.12 11.59
C HIS A 315 -9.59 -9.29 12.03
N TYR A 316 -9.39 -9.54 13.34
CA TYR A 316 -8.07 -9.67 13.95
C TYR A 316 -7.83 -11.11 14.38
N THR A 317 -6.69 -11.68 14.00
CA THR A 317 -6.31 -13.07 14.36
C THR A 317 -5.63 -13.16 15.72
N SER A 318 -5.16 -12.05 16.26
CA SER A 318 -4.59 -11.90 17.61
C SER A 318 -4.66 -10.44 18.08
N ALA A 319 -4.26 -10.18 19.32
CA ALA A 319 -4.16 -8.82 19.86
C ALA A 319 -2.91 -8.05 19.36
N GLU A 320 -2.03 -8.69 18.61
CA GLU A 320 -0.81 -8.07 18.12
C GLU A 320 -1.08 -7.10 16.97
N LYS A 321 -0.28 -6.03 16.91
CA LYS A 321 -0.34 -5.06 15.81
C LYS A 321 -0.02 -5.77 14.49
N GLY A 322 -0.85 -5.54 13.48
CA GLY A 322 -0.69 -6.17 12.16
C GLY A 322 -1.36 -7.53 12.02
N SER A 323 -2.05 -8.02 13.07
CA SER A 323 -2.76 -9.30 13.05
C SER A 323 -4.07 -9.29 12.23
N TRP A 324 -4.44 -8.17 11.64
CA TRP A 324 -5.66 -8.03 10.85
C TRP A 324 -5.63 -8.88 9.57
N GLU A 325 -6.79 -9.35 9.19
CA GLU A 325 -7.06 -10.08 7.94
C GLU A 325 -8.38 -9.59 7.34
N MET A 326 -8.62 -9.93 6.08
CA MET A 326 -9.88 -9.64 5.40
C MET A 326 -10.42 -10.90 4.74
N SER A 327 -11.64 -11.29 5.10
CA SER A 327 -12.43 -12.32 4.42
C SER A 327 -12.94 -11.82 3.06
N LYS A 328 -13.50 -12.71 2.24
CA LYS A 328 -14.16 -12.31 0.98
C LYS A 328 -15.32 -11.33 1.21
N ALA A 329 -16.06 -11.48 2.31
CA ALA A 329 -17.15 -10.57 2.67
C ALA A 329 -16.64 -9.16 3.01
N GLU A 330 -15.54 -9.05 3.77
CA GLU A 330 -14.93 -7.77 4.12
C GLU A 330 -14.26 -7.10 2.90
N ILE A 331 -13.74 -7.89 1.95
CA ILE A 331 -13.26 -7.39 0.65
C ILE A 331 -14.45 -6.84 -0.16
N ALA A 332 -15.55 -7.58 -0.27
CA ALA A 332 -16.75 -7.12 -0.97
C ALA A 332 -17.32 -5.85 -0.32
N HIS A 333 -17.28 -5.77 1.01
CA HIS A 333 -17.67 -4.59 1.76
C HIS A 333 -16.78 -3.37 1.42
N LEU A 334 -15.46 -3.53 1.36
CA LEU A 334 -14.54 -2.47 0.91
C LEU A 334 -14.87 -2.00 -0.51
N VAL A 335 -15.00 -2.94 -1.45
CA VAL A 335 -15.30 -2.63 -2.85
C VAL A 335 -16.61 -1.86 -2.99
N ASN A 336 -17.68 -2.32 -2.31
CA ASN A 336 -18.97 -1.67 -2.38
C ASN A 336 -19.01 -0.32 -1.66
N SER A 337 -18.24 -0.14 -0.56
CA SER A 337 -18.08 1.17 0.10
C SER A 337 -17.54 2.22 -0.86
N LEU A 338 -16.52 1.86 -1.65
CA LEU A 338 -15.93 2.74 -2.67
C LEU A 338 -16.86 2.93 -3.87
N ARG A 339 -17.40 1.83 -4.41
CA ARG A 339 -18.25 1.84 -5.59
C ARG A 339 -19.49 2.70 -5.41
N TYR A 340 -20.08 2.72 -4.23
CA TYR A 340 -21.33 3.42 -3.94
C TYR A 340 -21.16 4.76 -3.24
N ALA A 341 -19.93 5.16 -2.91
CA ALA A 341 -19.65 6.50 -2.42
C ALA A 341 -19.95 7.55 -3.50
N ASP A 342 -20.63 8.63 -3.13
CA ASP A 342 -20.79 9.81 -3.98
C ASP A 342 -19.59 10.76 -3.84
N VAL A 343 -18.97 10.78 -2.64
CA VAL A 343 -17.73 11.52 -2.35
C VAL A 343 -16.88 10.69 -1.39
N VAL A 344 -15.58 10.59 -1.65
CA VAL A 344 -14.62 9.95 -0.75
C VAL A 344 -13.72 11.01 -0.12
N ILE A 345 -13.58 10.97 1.20
CA ILE A 345 -12.72 11.89 1.95
C ILE A 345 -11.64 11.06 2.65
N ASN A 346 -10.39 11.48 2.56
CA ASN A 346 -9.29 10.83 3.27
C ASN A 346 -8.17 11.81 3.61
N ILE A 347 -7.19 11.33 4.38
CA ILE A 347 -5.93 12.02 4.67
C ILE A 347 -4.81 11.17 4.08
N ALA A 348 -4.16 11.63 3.00
CA ALA A 348 -2.97 11.02 2.42
C ALA A 348 -3.00 9.47 2.35
N SER A 349 -4.12 8.89 1.93
CA SER A 349 -4.35 7.45 1.86
C SER A 349 -4.33 6.92 0.42
N SER A 350 -3.94 5.66 0.22
CA SER A 350 -4.12 4.95 -1.06
C SER A 350 -5.58 4.86 -1.50
N MET A 351 -6.52 5.08 -0.58
CA MET A 351 -7.96 5.16 -0.87
C MET A 351 -8.31 6.23 -1.91
N THR A 352 -7.43 7.23 -2.14
CA THR A 352 -7.54 8.15 -3.26
C THR A 352 -7.50 7.41 -4.60
N ILE A 353 -6.54 6.49 -4.77
CA ILE A 353 -6.38 5.70 -5.99
C ILE A 353 -7.51 4.65 -6.09
N ASP A 354 -7.87 4.04 -4.95
CA ASP A 354 -8.98 3.08 -4.87
C ASP A 354 -10.32 3.71 -5.30
N ALA A 355 -10.61 4.94 -4.86
CA ALA A 355 -11.82 5.67 -5.24
C ALA A 355 -11.85 6.03 -6.73
N VAL A 356 -10.71 6.43 -7.29
CA VAL A 356 -10.55 6.74 -8.71
C VAL A 356 -10.78 5.51 -9.60
N ALA A 357 -10.53 4.30 -9.11
CA ALA A 357 -10.86 3.07 -9.83
C ALA A 357 -12.36 2.96 -10.17
N PHE A 358 -13.22 3.60 -9.35
CA PHE A 358 -14.68 3.71 -9.57
C PHE A 358 -15.11 5.09 -10.05
N ASP A 359 -14.19 5.94 -10.52
CA ASP A 359 -14.41 7.33 -10.91
C ASP A 359 -15.13 8.17 -9.83
N ARG A 360 -14.82 7.90 -8.56
CA ARG A 360 -15.44 8.66 -7.46
C ARG A 360 -14.65 9.93 -7.17
N PRO A 361 -15.35 11.06 -6.95
CA PRO A 361 -14.74 12.30 -6.50
C PRO A 361 -14.04 12.11 -5.17
N VAL A 362 -12.83 12.68 -5.02
CA VAL A 362 -12.03 12.56 -3.81
C VAL A 362 -11.66 13.93 -3.26
N ILE A 363 -11.77 14.09 -1.94
CA ILE A 363 -11.26 15.23 -1.20
C ILE A 363 -10.22 14.72 -0.22
N CYS A 364 -9.00 15.22 -0.33
CA CYS A 364 -7.94 14.96 0.63
C CYS A 364 -7.87 16.12 1.64
N ALA A 365 -8.00 15.84 2.93
CA ALA A 365 -7.82 16.84 3.98
C ALA A 365 -6.32 17.06 4.23
N ALA A 366 -5.85 18.28 3.95
CA ALA A 366 -4.47 18.72 4.16
C ALA A 366 -4.34 19.65 5.37
N PHE A 367 -5.14 19.40 6.40
CA PHE A 367 -5.15 20.13 7.66
C PHE A 367 -5.54 19.21 8.82
N ASP A 368 -5.17 19.60 10.04
CA ASP A 368 -5.27 18.77 11.24
C ASP A 368 -6.59 18.99 12.03
N GLY A 369 -7.69 19.22 11.32
CA GLY A 369 -8.98 19.54 11.92
C GLY A 369 -8.99 20.96 12.50
N GLU A 370 -9.44 21.10 13.77
CA GLU A 370 -9.40 22.37 14.52
C GLU A 370 -8.07 22.55 15.25
N SER A 371 -7.25 21.49 15.35
CA SER A 371 -5.95 21.50 16.00
C SER A 371 -4.92 22.23 15.17
N LYS A 372 -3.93 22.86 15.84
CA LYS A 372 -2.80 23.52 15.19
C LYS A 372 -1.54 22.73 15.51
N GLU A 373 -1.20 21.81 14.61
CA GLU A 373 0.01 21.03 14.75
C GLU A 373 1.23 21.76 14.16
N PRO A 374 2.44 21.60 14.77
CA PRO A 374 3.66 22.00 14.14
C PRO A 374 3.82 21.32 12.78
N TYR A 375 4.47 21.99 11.82
CA TYR A 375 4.65 21.45 10.46
C TYR A 375 5.11 19.98 10.42
N TRP A 376 6.02 19.58 11.32
CA TRP A 376 6.59 18.23 11.37
C TRP A 376 5.61 17.15 11.85
N ASP A 377 4.52 17.55 12.48
CA ASP A 377 3.48 16.67 13.01
C ASP A 377 2.18 16.79 12.20
N SER A 378 2.02 17.90 11.44
CA SER A 378 0.87 18.15 10.59
C SER A 378 0.74 17.18 9.41
N VAL A 379 -0.49 16.80 9.09
CA VAL A 379 -0.81 15.99 7.90
C VAL A 379 -0.56 16.74 6.58
N ALA A 380 -0.49 18.07 6.59
CA ALA A 380 -0.24 18.88 5.40
C ALA A 380 1.08 18.51 4.71
N ARG A 381 2.11 18.12 5.49
CA ARG A 381 3.41 17.67 4.96
C ARG A 381 3.34 16.48 4.02
N PHE A 382 2.34 15.62 4.14
CA PHE A 382 2.21 14.45 3.27
C PHE A 382 2.04 14.83 1.81
N TYR A 383 1.37 15.93 1.54
CA TYR A 383 1.08 16.39 0.17
C TYR A 383 2.22 17.19 -0.47
N THR A 384 3.09 17.80 0.36
CA THR A 384 4.22 18.64 -0.10
C THR A 384 5.55 17.90 -0.11
N ASP A 385 5.80 17.03 0.89
CA ASP A 385 7.11 16.44 1.14
C ASP A 385 7.20 14.95 0.81
N PHE A 386 6.07 14.24 0.69
CA PHE A 386 6.12 12.85 0.24
C PHE A 386 6.05 12.78 -1.28
N THR A 387 7.11 12.31 -1.89
CA THR A 387 7.30 12.28 -3.36
C THR A 387 6.12 11.67 -4.10
N HIS A 388 5.59 10.54 -3.63
CA HIS A 388 4.48 9.86 -4.29
C HIS A 388 3.19 10.68 -4.20
N TYR A 389 2.89 11.29 -3.05
CA TYR A 389 1.71 12.15 -2.90
C TYR A 389 1.83 13.45 -3.66
N LYS A 390 3.01 14.10 -3.65
CA LYS A 390 3.25 15.31 -4.44
C LYS A 390 2.99 15.04 -5.92
N LEU A 391 3.53 13.96 -6.47
CA LEU A 391 3.31 13.59 -7.87
C LEU A 391 1.85 13.25 -8.15
N LEU A 392 1.14 12.62 -7.20
CA LEU A 392 -0.30 12.39 -7.31
C LEU A 392 -1.08 13.72 -7.31
N THR A 393 -0.72 14.67 -6.44
CA THR A 393 -1.36 15.99 -6.35
C THR A 393 -1.18 16.81 -7.64
N GLU A 394 -0.04 16.68 -8.33
CA GLU A 394 0.23 17.33 -9.60
C GLU A 394 -0.75 16.91 -10.71
N THR A 395 -1.41 15.76 -10.59
CA THR A 395 -2.46 15.31 -11.54
C THR A 395 -3.71 16.16 -11.48
N ARG A 396 -3.99 16.81 -10.33
CA ARG A 396 -5.20 17.60 -10.05
C ARG A 396 -6.51 16.80 -10.13
N GLY A 397 -6.45 15.48 -10.05
CA GLY A 397 -7.63 14.61 -10.15
C GLY A 397 -8.43 14.43 -8.84
N PHE A 398 -8.16 15.26 -7.84
CA PHE A 398 -8.89 15.34 -6.57
C PHE A 398 -8.72 16.73 -5.96
N LYS A 399 -9.62 17.08 -5.04
CA LYS A 399 -9.54 18.35 -4.30
C LYS A 399 -8.65 18.19 -3.08
N LEU A 400 -7.84 19.22 -2.79
CA LEU A 400 -7.02 19.29 -1.58
C LEU A 400 -7.58 20.40 -0.70
N ALA A 401 -8.22 20.04 0.41
CA ALA A 401 -8.80 20.97 1.34
C ALA A 401 -7.78 21.37 2.42
N HIS A 402 -7.52 22.66 2.57
CA HIS A 402 -6.60 23.22 3.57
C HIS A 402 -7.32 23.81 4.79
N SER A 403 -8.65 23.73 4.81
CA SER A 403 -9.48 24.22 5.91
C SER A 403 -10.83 23.51 5.94
N SER A 404 -11.53 23.63 7.08
CA SER A 404 -12.91 23.16 7.22
C SER A 404 -13.87 23.84 6.25
N VAL A 405 -13.62 25.11 5.91
CA VAL A 405 -14.44 25.86 4.94
C VAL A 405 -14.30 25.27 3.54
N GLU A 406 -13.06 25.04 3.07
CA GLU A 406 -12.80 24.40 1.78
C GLU A 406 -13.34 22.99 1.74
N LEU A 407 -13.19 22.21 2.81
CA LEU A 407 -13.72 20.85 2.89
C LEU A 407 -15.23 20.82 2.64
N ILE A 408 -15.98 21.69 3.35
CA ILE A 408 -17.44 21.77 3.22
C ILE A 408 -17.85 22.27 1.83
N GLN A 409 -17.13 23.25 1.28
CA GLN A 409 -17.36 23.74 -0.07
C GLN A 409 -17.18 22.63 -1.09
N TYR A 410 -16.04 21.91 -1.07
CA TYR A 410 -15.74 20.83 -2.03
C TYR A 410 -16.71 19.64 -1.89
N ILE A 411 -17.19 19.33 -0.68
CA ILE A 411 -18.25 18.34 -0.51
C ILE A 411 -19.49 18.76 -1.29
N ASN A 412 -19.95 20.03 -1.14
CA ASN A 412 -21.13 20.54 -1.82
C ASN A 412 -20.93 20.56 -3.34
N ASP A 413 -19.75 20.95 -3.82
CA ASP A 413 -19.43 21.02 -5.24
C ASP A 413 -19.52 19.62 -5.88
N TYR A 414 -18.89 18.60 -5.26
CA TYR A 414 -18.96 17.24 -5.77
C TYR A 414 -20.33 16.57 -5.60
N LEU A 415 -21.06 16.87 -4.53
CA LEU A 415 -22.45 16.41 -4.40
C LEU A 415 -23.34 16.98 -5.49
N LYS A 416 -23.07 18.21 -5.96
CA LYS A 416 -23.79 18.85 -7.06
C LYS A 416 -23.31 18.37 -8.42
N ASN A 417 -22.00 18.28 -8.61
CA ASN A 417 -21.37 17.91 -9.88
C ASN A 417 -20.24 16.88 -9.67
N PRO A 418 -20.55 15.58 -9.64
CA PRO A 418 -19.55 14.54 -9.45
C PRO A 418 -18.59 14.38 -10.64
N ALA A 419 -18.90 14.96 -11.80
CA ALA A 419 -18.06 14.94 -12.99
C ALA A 419 -16.96 16.02 -12.97
N GLU A 420 -16.99 16.93 -12.02
CA GLU A 420 -15.87 17.87 -11.80
C GLU A 420 -14.58 17.09 -11.61
N ASP A 421 -13.49 17.53 -12.23
CA ASP A 421 -12.17 16.88 -12.24
C ASP A 421 -12.14 15.45 -12.88
N ALA A 422 -13.18 15.00 -13.57
CA ALA A 422 -13.22 13.67 -14.19
C ALA A 422 -12.13 13.46 -15.25
N VAL A 423 -11.71 14.51 -15.94
CA VAL A 423 -10.61 14.46 -16.92
C VAL A 423 -9.28 14.23 -16.21
N GLU A 424 -9.07 14.91 -15.11
CA GLU A 424 -7.86 14.80 -14.28
C GLU A 424 -7.83 13.47 -13.53
N ARG A 425 -8.98 12.96 -13.06
CA ARG A 425 -9.09 11.61 -12.48
C ARG A 425 -8.68 10.53 -13.46
N ARG A 426 -8.95 10.69 -14.76
CA ARG A 426 -8.46 9.75 -15.79
C ARG A 426 -6.95 9.71 -15.91
N LYS A 427 -6.24 10.81 -15.59
CA LYS A 427 -4.77 10.80 -15.51
C LYS A 427 -4.29 9.93 -14.35
N ILE A 428 -4.93 10.07 -13.16
CA ILE A 428 -4.65 9.17 -12.03
C ILE A 428 -4.90 7.71 -12.43
N PHE A 429 -6.02 7.44 -13.09
CA PHE A 429 -6.32 6.09 -13.55
C PHE A 429 -5.21 5.54 -14.46
N SER A 430 -4.80 6.29 -15.47
CA SER A 430 -3.81 5.81 -16.45
C SER A 430 -2.42 5.63 -15.87
N GLU A 431 -2.02 6.45 -14.89
CA GLU A 431 -0.67 6.44 -14.34
C GLU A 431 -0.54 5.55 -13.08
N PHE A 432 -1.56 5.59 -12.17
CA PHE A 432 -1.50 4.94 -10.86
C PHE A 432 -2.32 3.65 -10.75
N ILE A 433 -3.25 3.40 -11.68
CA ILE A 433 -4.01 2.14 -11.77
C ILE A 433 -3.55 1.35 -12.99
N TRP A 434 -3.54 1.99 -14.17
CA TRP A 434 -3.16 1.49 -15.49
C TRP A 434 -4.26 0.69 -16.17
N ARG A 435 -4.59 -0.53 -15.68
CA ARG A 435 -5.64 -1.40 -16.21
C ARG A 435 -6.51 -1.95 -15.09
N LEU A 436 -7.80 -1.99 -15.34
CA LEU A 436 -8.80 -2.57 -14.44
C LEU A 436 -9.64 -3.56 -15.27
N ASP A 437 -9.02 -4.71 -15.60
CA ASP A 437 -9.54 -5.71 -16.53
C ASP A 437 -9.65 -7.11 -15.94
N GLY A 438 -9.38 -7.28 -14.63
CA GLY A 438 -9.47 -8.56 -13.93
C GLY A 438 -8.33 -9.55 -14.22
N HIS A 439 -7.27 -9.11 -14.90
CA HIS A 439 -6.17 -9.98 -15.33
C HIS A 439 -4.82 -9.65 -14.70
N SER A 440 -4.78 -8.85 -13.64
CA SER A 440 -3.52 -8.46 -12.99
C SER A 440 -2.84 -9.65 -12.32
N ALA A 441 -3.59 -10.53 -11.66
CA ALA A 441 -3.07 -11.77 -11.07
C ALA A 441 -2.43 -12.69 -12.12
N GLU A 442 -3.06 -12.81 -13.29
CA GLU A 442 -2.53 -13.65 -14.38
C GLU A 442 -1.27 -13.07 -14.99
N ARG A 443 -1.24 -11.76 -15.25
CA ARG A 443 -0.03 -11.06 -15.72
C ARG A 443 1.13 -11.20 -14.74
N LEU A 444 0.86 -11.07 -13.44
CA LEU A 444 1.87 -11.24 -12.40
C LEU A 444 2.47 -12.64 -12.44
N VAL A 445 1.63 -13.68 -12.43
CA VAL A 445 2.08 -15.07 -12.43
C VAL A 445 2.86 -15.39 -13.72
N SER A 446 2.36 -14.97 -14.88
CA SER A 446 3.07 -15.14 -16.17
C SER A 446 4.43 -14.46 -16.16
N ALA A 447 4.53 -13.25 -15.58
CA ALA A 447 5.79 -12.53 -15.46
C ALA A 447 6.79 -13.24 -14.52
N VAL A 448 6.34 -13.77 -13.37
CA VAL A 448 7.17 -14.55 -12.44
C VAL A 448 7.69 -15.80 -13.14
N LEU A 449 6.84 -16.50 -13.88
CA LEU A 449 7.21 -17.73 -14.60
C LEU A 449 8.07 -17.50 -15.87
N GLY A 450 8.26 -16.25 -16.28
CA GLY A 450 9.00 -15.89 -17.49
C GLY A 450 8.23 -16.12 -18.78
N LYS A 451 6.90 -16.17 -18.71
CA LYS A 451 5.99 -16.39 -19.85
C LYS A 451 5.28 -15.10 -20.31
N TYR A 452 5.57 -13.97 -19.65
CA TYR A 452 4.93 -12.67 -19.93
C TYR A 452 5.60 -12.01 -21.14
N GLU A 453 4.93 -12.03 -22.27
CA GLU A 453 5.22 -11.22 -23.45
C GLU A 453 4.30 -9.98 -23.40
N LEU A 454 4.85 -8.80 -23.73
CA LEU A 454 4.14 -7.52 -23.71
C LEU A 454 3.16 -7.41 -24.87
#